data_a7b03bd708add22025d4a0237f4df0be
#
_entry.id   a7b03bd708add22025d4a0237f4df0be
#
_cell.length_a   1.000
_cell.length_b   1.000
_cell.length_c   1.000
_cell.angle_alpha   90.00
_cell.angle_beta   90.00
_cell.angle_gamma   90.00
#
_symmetry.space_group_name_H-M   'P 1'
#
loop_
_entity.id
_entity.type
_entity.pdbx_description
1 polymer ?
#
loop_
_entity_poly.entity_id
_entity_poly.type
_entity_poly.pdbx_seq_one_letter_code
_entity_poly.pdbx_strand_id
1 'polypeptide(L)'
;MTPRDRRRFDEQLDWVMARMPPLVHELIEKVPLHVEDYPSDAVMDEMGLQYIDELCGLYTGIPIGDKSVTHSGVMPDVVTIYREGILSTAADRRGEINLDRLRDEIRITILHELAHHHGLTEEDLDRLGYG
;
A
#
# COMPACT_ATOMS: atom_id res chain seq x y z
N MET A 1 5.49 -4.72 16.63
CA MET A 1 5.06 -3.33 16.36
C MET A 1 4.74 -2.62 17.65
N THR A 2 5.48 -1.58 17.99
CA THR A 2 5.23 -0.81 19.19
C THR A 2 4.19 0.28 18.93
N PRO A 3 3.50 0.78 19.97
CA PRO A 3 2.60 1.92 19.80
C PRO A 3 3.31 3.17 19.26
N ARG A 4 4.59 3.36 19.60
CA ARG A 4 5.40 4.47 19.10
C ARG A 4 5.64 4.35 17.60
N ASP A 5 5.99 3.16 17.12
CA ASP A 5 6.23 2.91 15.70
C ASP A 5 4.95 3.11 14.89
N ARG A 6 3.82 2.65 15.43
CA ARG A 6 2.52 2.81 14.79
C ARG A 6 2.15 4.29 14.65
N ARG A 7 2.31 5.07 15.71
CA ARG A 7 2.02 6.51 15.67
C ARG A 7 2.92 7.24 14.69
N ARG A 8 4.21 6.90 14.68
CA ARG A 8 5.19 7.48 13.77
C ARG A 8 4.80 7.20 12.32
N PHE A 9 4.42 5.97 12.03
CA PHE A 9 3.97 5.60 10.71
C PHE A 9 2.70 6.39 10.32
N ASP A 10 1.71 6.40 11.20
CA ASP A 10 0.42 7.04 10.91
C ASP A 10 0.57 8.55 10.69
N GLU A 11 1.42 9.20 11.45
CA GLU A 11 1.74 10.63 11.24
C GLU A 11 2.34 10.87 9.85
N GLN A 12 3.25 10.00 9.41
CA GLN A 12 3.85 10.13 8.09
C GLN A 12 2.88 9.77 6.98
N LEU A 13 2.00 8.82 7.20
CA LEU A 13 0.93 8.51 6.27
C LEU A 13 0.01 9.71 6.06
N ASP A 14 -0.39 10.38 7.13
CA ASP A 14 -1.21 11.58 7.05
C ASP A 14 -0.50 12.69 6.26
N TRP A 15 0.79 12.85 6.51
CA TRP A 15 1.61 13.83 5.78
C TRP A 15 1.64 13.54 4.28
N VAL A 16 1.84 12.28 3.91
CA VAL A 16 1.86 11.83 2.52
C VAL A 16 0.50 12.03 1.88
N MET A 17 -0.57 11.59 2.54
CA MET A 17 -1.93 11.68 2.00
C MET A 17 -2.35 13.13 1.76
N ALA A 18 -1.98 14.04 2.65
CA ALA A 18 -2.29 15.46 2.49
C ALA A 18 -1.65 16.07 1.23
N ARG A 19 -0.59 15.44 0.71
CA ARG A 19 0.18 15.93 -0.45
C ARG A 19 -0.03 15.11 -1.71
N MET A 20 -0.88 14.09 -1.65
CA MET A 20 -1.20 13.29 -2.84
C MET A 20 -2.04 14.10 -3.83
N PRO A 21 -1.82 13.87 -5.14
CA PRO A 21 -2.62 14.54 -6.16
C PRO A 21 -4.11 14.21 -6.05
N PRO A 22 -4.99 15.09 -6.56
CA PRO A 22 -6.44 14.85 -6.52
C PRO A 22 -6.85 13.51 -7.13
N LEU A 23 -6.19 13.05 -8.18
CA LEU A 23 -6.47 11.76 -8.81
C LEU A 23 -6.35 10.61 -7.80
N VAL A 24 -5.31 10.63 -6.96
CA VAL A 24 -5.10 9.59 -5.95
C VAL A 24 -6.25 9.57 -4.95
N HIS A 25 -6.71 10.74 -4.50
CA HIS A 25 -7.85 10.83 -3.59
C HIS A 25 -9.13 10.29 -4.23
N GLU A 26 -9.35 10.57 -5.51
CA GLU A 26 -10.49 10.03 -6.25
C GLU A 26 -10.43 8.51 -6.33
N LEU A 27 -9.25 7.95 -6.58
CA LEU A 27 -9.07 6.51 -6.67
C LEU A 27 -9.32 5.83 -5.32
N ILE A 28 -8.87 6.44 -4.23
CA ILE A 28 -9.07 5.90 -2.88
C ILE A 28 -10.54 5.92 -2.47
N GLU A 29 -11.32 6.86 -2.97
CA GLU A 29 -12.77 6.86 -2.75
C GLU A 29 -13.43 5.61 -3.34
N LYS A 30 -12.90 5.10 -4.44
CA LYS A 30 -13.42 3.91 -5.10
C LYS A 30 -12.83 2.63 -4.56
N VAL A 31 -11.58 2.67 -4.13
CA VAL A 31 -10.84 1.52 -3.61
C VAL A 31 -10.28 1.91 -2.25
N PRO A 32 -10.97 1.56 -1.17
CA PRO A 32 -10.53 1.94 0.17
C PRO A 32 -9.10 1.51 0.47
N LEU A 33 -8.39 2.37 1.17
CA LEU A 33 -7.05 2.09 1.68
C LEU A 33 -7.15 1.63 3.13
N HIS A 34 -6.70 0.41 3.39
CA HIS A 34 -6.61 -0.14 4.73
C HIS A 34 -5.15 -0.15 5.19
N VAL A 35 -4.94 0.02 6.48
CA VAL A 35 -3.61 0.00 7.07
C VAL A 35 -3.59 -1.04 8.18
N GLU A 36 -2.65 -1.98 8.10
CA GLU A 36 -2.48 -3.03 9.09
C GLU A 36 -1.02 -3.10 9.51
N ASP A 37 -0.77 -3.70 10.66
CA ASP A 37 0.62 -3.82 11.16
C ASP A 37 1.42 -4.81 10.32
N TYR A 38 0.86 -5.98 10.03
CA TYR A 38 1.49 -7.05 9.24
C TYR A 38 0.42 -7.94 8.63
N PRO A 39 0.79 -8.74 7.61
CA PRO A 39 -0.18 -9.60 6.95
C PRO A 39 -0.77 -10.65 7.89
N SER A 40 -2.01 -11.04 7.64
CA SER A 40 -2.65 -12.14 8.34
C SER A 40 -1.97 -13.47 8.01
N ASP A 41 -2.23 -14.49 8.83
CA ASP A 41 -1.70 -15.84 8.57
C ASP A 41 -2.15 -16.34 7.20
N ALA A 42 -3.39 -16.08 6.83
CA ALA A 42 -3.93 -16.48 5.53
C ALA A 42 -3.16 -15.83 4.37
N VAL A 43 -2.86 -14.54 4.47
CA VAL A 43 -2.06 -13.83 3.46
C VAL A 43 -0.64 -14.36 3.44
N MET A 44 -0.05 -14.58 4.61
CA MET A 44 1.31 -15.14 4.71
C MET A 44 1.41 -16.48 3.97
N ASP A 45 0.44 -17.36 4.19
CA ASP A 45 0.40 -18.68 3.56
C ASP A 45 0.18 -18.57 2.05
N GLU A 46 -0.79 -17.77 1.64
CA GLU A 46 -1.14 -17.63 0.23
C GLU A 46 -0.02 -17.01 -0.58
N MET A 47 0.68 -16.03 -0.01
CA MET A 47 1.78 -15.34 -0.69
C MET A 47 3.14 -16.03 -0.50
N GLY A 48 3.21 -17.08 0.30
CA GLY A 48 4.45 -17.79 0.57
C GLY A 48 5.46 -16.99 1.36
N LEU A 49 5.00 -16.11 2.24
CA LEU A 49 5.86 -15.25 3.03
C LEU A 49 6.42 -15.98 4.23
N GLN A 50 7.69 -15.72 4.56
CA GLN A 50 8.36 -16.28 5.72
C GLN A 50 8.39 -15.32 6.89
N TYR A 51 8.43 -14.00 6.61
CA TYR A 51 8.56 -12.95 7.61
C TYR A 51 7.45 -11.93 7.46
N ILE A 52 7.04 -11.35 8.59
CA ILE A 52 5.95 -10.37 8.63
C ILE A 52 6.29 -9.04 7.95
N ASP A 53 7.55 -8.80 7.66
CA ASP A 53 8.04 -7.55 7.06
C ASP A 53 8.41 -7.69 5.57
N GLU A 54 8.04 -8.79 4.94
CA GLU A 54 8.34 -9.01 3.52
C GLU A 54 7.37 -8.31 2.57
N LEU A 55 6.18 -7.95 3.04
CA LEU A 55 5.15 -7.38 2.19
C LEU A 55 4.81 -5.96 2.64
N CYS A 56 4.93 -5.01 1.72
CA CYS A 56 4.60 -3.61 1.98
C CYS A 56 3.14 -3.29 1.71
N GLY A 57 2.55 -3.92 0.72
CA GLY A 57 1.16 -3.68 0.33
C GLY A 57 0.58 -4.83 -0.45
N LEU A 58 -0.75 -4.86 -0.52
CA LEU A 58 -1.48 -5.90 -1.22
C LEU A 58 -2.79 -5.32 -1.75
N TYR A 59 -3.02 -5.54 -3.04
CA TYR A 59 -4.31 -5.32 -3.63
C TYR A 59 -5.12 -6.62 -3.51
N THR A 60 -6.34 -6.53 -3.01
CA THR A 60 -7.27 -7.67 -2.96
C THR A 60 -8.53 -7.33 -3.72
N GLY A 61 -9.01 -8.30 -4.47
CA GLY A 61 -10.17 -8.14 -5.33
C GLY A 61 -9.84 -8.52 -6.77
N ILE A 62 -10.70 -8.10 -7.70
CA ILE A 62 -10.52 -8.37 -9.12
C ILE A 62 -10.21 -7.04 -9.81
N PRO A 63 -9.07 -6.92 -10.54
CA PRO A 63 -8.77 -5.70 -11.29
C PRO A 63 -9.92 -5.29 -12.21
N ILE A 64 -10.11 -3.99 -12.39
CA ILE A 64 -11.24 -3.44 -13.17
C ILE A 64 -11.36 -4.11 -14.54
N GLY A 65 -10.24 -4.35 -15.22
CA GLY A 65 -10.24 -4.98 -16.53
C GLY A 65 -10.74 -6.42 -16.54
N ASP A 66 -10.71 -7.11 -15.41
CA ASP A 66 -11.11 -8.50 -15.28
C ASP A 66 -12.48 -8.69 -14.65
N LYS A 67 -13.14 -7.60 -14.28
CA LYS A 67 -14.49 -7.65 -13.69
C LYS A 67 -15.55 -7.81 -14.76
N SER A 68 -15.48 -8.88 -15.53
CA SER A 68 -16.43 -9.15 -16.58
C SER A 68 -17.67 -9.91 -16.08
N VAL A 69 -17.60 -10.44 -14.89
CA VAL A 69 -18.67 -11.28 -14.34
C VAL A 69 -19.16 -10.70 -13.04
N THR A 70 -20.44 -10.49 -12.97
CA THR A 70 -21.08 -10.04 -11.74
C THR A 70 -21.32 -11.22 -10.84
N HIS A 71 -20.60 -11.28 -9.75
CA HIS A 71 -20.84 -12.26 -8.71
C HIS A 71 -21.41 -11.57 -7.49
N SER A 72 -22.58 -11.97 -7.10
CA SER A 72 -23.10 -11.58 -5.80
C SER A 72 -22.19 -12.17 -4.74
N GLY A 73 -21.68 -11.34 -3.85
CA GLY A 73 -20.77 -11.80 -2.81
C GLY A 73 -19.29 -11.67 -3.14
N VAL A 74 -18.96 -11.05 -4.26
CA VAL A 74 -17.56 -10.70 -4.54
C VAL A 74 -17.07 -9.71 -3.48
N MET A 75 -15.90 -9.98 -2.91
CA MET A 75 -15.30 -9.07 -1.95
C MET A 75 -14.97 -7.74 -2.62
N PRO A 76 -15.24 -6.61 -1.96
CA PRO A 76 -14.88 -5.32 -2.51
C PRO A 76 -13.36 -5.22 -2.69
N ASP A 77 -12.96 -4.45 -3.71
CA ASP A 77 -11.56 -4.17 -3.94
C ASP A 77 -11.02 -3.32 -2.79
N VAL A 78 -9.87 -3.71 -2.29
CA VAL A 78 -9.21 -3.03 -1.18
C VAL A 78 -7.71 -3.01 -1.44
N VAL A 79 -7.08 -1.89 -1.15
CA VAL A 79 -5.63 -1.79 -1.06
C VAL A 79 -5.27 -1.77 0.42
N THR A 80 -4.42 -2.70 0.82
CA THR A 80 -3.91 -2.75 2.19
C THR A 80 -2.42 -2.44 2.18
N ILE A 81 -1.97 -1.57 3.06
CA ILE A 81 -0.55 -1.33 3.26
C ILE A 81 -0.16 -1.84 4.66
N TYR A 82 1.05 -2.34 4.79
CA TYR A 82 1.54 -2.97 6.00
C TYR A 82 2.66 -2.17 6.63
N ARG A 83 2.45 -1.77 7.87
CA ARG A 83 3.43 -0.93 8.60
C ARG A 83 4.79 -1.61 8.73
N GLU A 84 4.80 -2.90 9.10
CA GLU A 84 6.07 -3.62 9.28
C GLU A 84 6.90 -3.68 7.99
N GLY A 85 6.28 -4.01 6.88
CA GLY A 85 6.98 -4.10 5.61
C GLY A 85 7.55 -2.76 5.16
N ILE A 86 6.75 -1.70 5.28
CA ILE A 86 7.17 -0.36 4.87
C ILE A 86 8.28 0.16 5.78
N LEU A 87 8.13 0.01 7.11
CA LEU A 87 9.16 0.43 8.05
C LEU A 87 10.46 -0.31 7.82
N SER A 88 10.41 -1.61 7.57
CA SER A 88 11.58 -2.42 7.30
C SER A 88 12.29 -1.97 6.01
N THR A 89 11.52 -1.68 4.98
CA THR A 89 12.08 -1.19 3.70
C THR A 89 12.70 0.20 3.84
N ALA A 90 12.13 1.05 4.68
CA ALA A 90 12.64 2.40 4.92
C ALA A 90 13.82 2.45 5.88
N ALA A 91 14.09 1.37 6.61
CA ALA A 91 15.18 1.32 7.58
C ALA A 91 16.55 1.19 6.88
N ASP A 92 17.56 1.81 7.47
CA ASP A 92 18.93 1.65 7.01
C ASP A 92 19.56 0.38 7.61
N ARG A 93 20.86 0.17 7.37
CA ARG A 93 21.58 -1.02 7.86
C ARG A 93 21.61 -1.13 9.38
N ARG A 94 21.43 -0.01 10.08
CA ARG A 94 21.41 0.04 11.54
C ARG A 94 19.99 -0.11 12.10
N GLY A 95 19.00 -0.26 11.24
CA GLY A 95 17.60 -0.30 11.64
C GLY A 95 17.01 1.08 11.94
N GLU A 96 17.74 2.15 11.63
CA GLU A 96 17.22 3.50 11.82
C GLU A 96 16.38 3.93 10.62
N ILE A 97 15.31 4.69 10.89
CA ILE A 97 14.37 5.11 9.89
C ILE A 97 14.49 6.61 9.66
N ASN A 98 14.83 6.98 8.42
CA ASN A 98 14.81 8.36 7.97
C ASN A 98 13.37 8.69 7.55
N LEU A 99 12.84 9.83 8.01
CA LEU A 99 11.46 10.22 7.72
C LEU A 99 11.20 10.42 6.22
N ASP A 100 12.16 10.98 5.49
CA ASP A 100 11.99 11.18 4.05
C ASP A 100 11.88 9.84 3.32
N ARG A 101 12.67 8.86 3.70
CA ARG A 101 12.57 7.51 3.13
C ARG A 101 11.26 6.85 3.50
N LEU A 102 10.80 7.03 4.72
CA LEU A 102 9.52 6.47 5.15
C LEU A 102 8.36 7.06 4.33
N ARG A 103 8.36 8.37 4.14
CA ARG A 103 7.38 9.05 3.32
C ARG A 103 7.39 8.54 1.87
N ASP A 104 8.58 8.38 1.28
CA ASP A 104 8.73 7.87 -0.07
C ASP A 104 8.21 6.43 -0.18
N GLU A 105 8.53 5.58 0.77
CA GLU A 105 8.07 4.18 0.75
C GLU A 105 6.56 4.08 0.92
N ILE A 106 5.97 4.89 1.76
CA ILE A 106 4.51 4.94 1.91
C ILE A 106 3.87 5.36 0.59
N ARG A 107 4.37 6.44 0.01
CA ARG A 107 3.86 6.98 -1.26
C ARG A 107 3.98 5.95 -2.39
N ILE A 108 5.15 5.37 -2.56
CA ILE A 108 5.42 4.36 -3.59
C ILE A 108 4.49 3.16 -3.43
N THR A 109 4.32 2.68 -2.22
CA THR A 109 3.47 1.51 -1.95
C THR A 109 2.02 1.79 -2.34
N ILE A 110 1.48 2.92 -1.91
CA ILE A 110 0.10 3.30 -2.24
C ILE A 110 -0.09 3.43 -3.75
N LEU A 111 0.79 4.14 -4.42
CA LEU A 111 0.70 4.35 -5.87
C LEU A 111 0.81 3.04 -6.64
N HIS A 112 1.72 2.17 -6.21
CA HIS A 112 1.94 0.87 -6.86
C HIS A 112 0.69 -0.01 -6.78
N GLU A 113 0.08 -0.10 -5.61
CA GLU A 113 -1.10 -0.94 -5.43
C GLU A 113 -2.34 -0.36 -6.12
N LEU A 114 -2.50 0.96 -6.12
CA LEU A 114 -3.58 1.61 -6.86
C LEU A 114 -3.39 1.40 -8.37
N ALA A 115 -2.15 1.45 -8.85
CA ALA A 115 -1.86 1.19 -10.25
C ALA A 115 -2.26 -0.22 -10.66
N HIS A 116 -2.01 -1.22 -9.80
CA HIS A 116 -2.44 -2.59 -10.05
C HIS A 116 -3.95 -2.67 -10.25
N HIS A 117 -4.72 -2.01 -9.38
CA HIS A 117 -6.18 -2.01 -9.48
C HIS A 117 -6.65 -1.41 -10.81
N HIS A 118 -6.03 -0.32 -11.25
CA HIS A 118 -6.45 0.40 -12.47
C HIS A 118 -5.73 -0.08 -13.73
N GLY A 119 -4.90 -1.12 -13.63
CA GLY A 119 -4.17 -1.64 -14.78
C GLY A 119 -3.09 -0.69 -15.30
N LEU A 120 -2.66 0.26 -14.49
CA LEU A 120 -1.60 1.19 -14.87
C LEU A 120 -0.23 0.56 -14.70
N THR A 121 0.68 0.90 -15.60
CA THR A 121 2.08 0.50 -15.51
C THR A 121 2.88 1.57 -14.76
N GLU A 122 4.11 1.24 -14.37
CA GLU A 122 5.01 2.22 -13.79
C GLU A 122 5.31 3.36 -14.77
N GLU A 123 5.36 3.04 -16.08
CA GLU A 123 5.51 4.05 -17.11
C GLU A 123 4.34 5.01 -17.14
N ASP A 124 3.11 4.51 -16.96
CA ASP A 124 1.92 5.35 -16.89
C ASP A 124 2.01 6.29 -15.68
N LEU A 125 2.47 5.78 -14.53
CA LEU A 125 2.64 6.58 -13.32
C LEU A 125 3.69 7.68 -13.52
N ASP A 126 4.82 7.36 -14.16
CA ASP A 126 5.86 8.34 -14.48
C ASP A 126 5.32 9.44 -15.39
N ARG A 127 4.57 9.06 -16.41
CA ARG A 127 3.95 10.00 -17.34
C ARG A 127 2.98 10.93 -16.65
N LEU A 128 2.28 10.44 -15.62
CA LEU A 128 1.35 11.25 -14.83
C LEU A 128 2.05 12.06 -13.73
N GLY A 129 3.37 11.89 -13.59
CA GLY A 129 4.15 12.62 -12.60
C GLY A 129 4.12 12.00 -11.20
N TYR A 130 3.74 10.74 -11.07
CA TYR A 130 3.61 10.06 -9.79
C TYR A 130 4.67 8.99 -9.54
N GLY A 131 5.59 8.87 -10.46
CA GLY A 131 6.69 7.90 -10.35
C GLY A 131 7.73 8.25 -9.32
#